data_98d276388ba7e5c0c6a675941c3fbaa7
#
_entry.id   98d276388ba7e5c0c6a675941c3fbaa7
#
_cell.length_a   1.000
_cell.length_b   1.000
_cell.length_c   1.000
_cell.angle_alpha   90.00
_cell.angle_beta   90.00
_cell.angle_gamma   90.00
#
_symmetry.space_group_name_H-M   'P 1'
#
loop_
_entity.id
_entity.type
_entity.pdbx_description
1 polymer ?
#
loop_
_entity_poly.entity_id
_entity_poly.type
_entity_poly.pdbx_seq_one_letter_code
_entity_poly.pdbx_strand_id
1 'polypeptide(L)'
;MNSEKISYPKQACACAVSLDLLGDKWSLLIIRDLFRGKSTYSEFLKQSQEGIATNILVDRLKKLLAMGIIDFRRASHDKKIKKYFLTDRGIDLYPVIYEFQRWTLKHVDFDYTDNTKNWNDLIQNTPQEEV
;
A
#
# COMPACT_ATOMS: atom_id res chain seq x y z
N MET A 1 4.30 -1.39 -18.37
CA MET A 1 3.79 -2.01 -17.13
C MET A 1 3.21 -3.37 -17.46
N ASN A 2 3.53 -4.37 -16.67
CA ASN A 2 3.05 -5.73 -16.92
C ASN A 2 1.57 -5.85 -16.53
N SER A 3 0.72 -6.15 -17.51
CA SER A 3 -0.72 -6.30 -17.30
C SER A 3 -1.14 -7.76 -17.11
N GLU A 4 -0.22 -8.69 -17.21
CA GLU A 4 -0.52 -10.10 -16.98
C GLU A 4 -0.92 -10.35 -15.55
N LYS A 5 -1.88 -11.28 -15.37
CA LYS A 5 -2.29 -11.68 -14.03
C LYS A 5 -1.16 -12.42 -13.30
N ILE A 6 -1.13 -12.26 -12.00
CA ILE A 6 -0.21 -12.99 -11.14
C ILE A 6 -0.60 -14.47 -11.16
N SER A 7 0.40 -15.33 -11.39
CA SER A 7 0.17 -16.78 -11.40
C SER A 7 0.07 -17.31 -9.98
N TYR A 8 -0.93 -18.15 -9.74
CA TYR A 8 -1.11 -18.81 -8.45
C TYR A 8 -1.35 -20.30 -8.72
N PRO A 9 -0.39 -21.17 -8.39
CA PRO A 9 -0.38 -22.54 -8.89
C PRO A 9 -1.37 -23.47 -8.22
N LYS A 10 -2.06 -23.05 -7.18
CA LYS A 10 -2.98 -23.90 -6.42
C LYS A 10 -4.42 -23.53 -6.71
N GLN A 11 -5.31 -24.53 -6.64
CA GLN A 11 -6.74 -24.25 -6.65
C GLN A 11 -7.15 -23.76 -5.26
N ALA A 12 -7.78 -22.59 -5.20
CA ALA A 12 -8.18 -21.99 -3.94
C ALA A 12 -9.28 -20.94 -4.17
N CYS A 13 -9.99 -20.56 -3.13
CA CYS A 13 -10.97 -19.48 -3.26
C CYS A 13 -10.25 -18.12 -3.34
N ALA A 14 -10.91 -17.17 -3.98
CA ALA A 14 -10.31 -15.83 -4.19
C ALA A 14 -9.94 -15.15 -2.88
N CYS A 15 -10.73 -15.30 -1.83
CA CYS A 15 -10.42 -14.71 -0.53
C CYS A 15 -9.12 -15.26 0.05
N ALA A 16 -8.95 -16.59 0.01
CA ALA A 16 -7.73 -17.22 0.53
C ALA A 16 -6.50 -16.78 -0.26
N VAL A 17 -6.61 -16.68 -1.58
CA VAL A 17 -5.51 -16.22 -2.43
C VAL A 17 -5.15 -14.78 -2.11
N SER A 18 -6.15 -13.91 -1.95
CA SER A 18 -5.92 -12.50 -1.61
C SER A 18 -5.15 -12.35 -0.31
N LEU A 19 -5.56 -13.09 0.71
CA LEU A 19 -4.91 -13.02 2.02
C LEU A 19 -3.50 -13.61 1.98
N ASP A 20 -3.29 -14.64 1.18
CA ASP A 20 -1.96 -15.22 1.01
C ASP A 20 -0.99 -14.24 0.35
N LEU A 21 -1.47 -13.52 -0.67
CA LEU A 21 -0.63 -12.58 -1.41
C LEU A 21 -0.44 -11.25 -0.67
N LEU A 22 -1.49 -10.71 -0.07
CA LEU A 22 -1.51 -9.35 0.46
C LEU A 22 -2.04 -9.24 1.88
N GLY A 23 -2.20 -10.35 2.59
CA GLY A 23 -2.80 -10.31 3.93
C GLY A 23 -1.87 -9.84 5.03
N ASP A 24 -0.61 -9.57 4.74
CA ASP A 24 0.31 -9.13 5.77
C ASP A 24 0.22 -7.62 6.01
N LYS A 25 0.35 -7.26 7.27
CA LYS A 25 0.25 -5.89 7.75
C LYS A 25 1.18 -4.94 6.99
N TRP A 26 2.43 -5.31 6.82
CA TRP A 26 3.43 -4.40 6.31
C TRP A 26 3.25 -4.07 4.83
N SER A 27 2.85 -5.05 4.02
CA SER A 27 2.53 -4.78 2.61
C SER A 27 1.39 -3.78 2.48
N LEU A 28 0.32 -3.96 3.24
CA LEU A 28 -0.83 -3.06 3.19
C LEU A 28 -0.48 -1.67 3.73
N LEU A 29 0.36 -1.57 4.75
CA LEU A 29 0.80 -0.27 5.27
C LEU A 29 1.67 0.48 4.27
N ILE A 30 2.54 -0.20 3.54
CA ILE A 30 3.35 0.44 2.49
C ILE A 30 2.44 0.96 1.38
N ILE A 31 1.46 0.18 0.95
CA ILE A 31 0.50 0.61 -0.07
C ILE A 31 -0.27 1.83 0.42
N ARG A 32 -0.73 1.83 1.67
CA ARG A 32 -1.38 2.98 2.29
C ARG A 32 -0.47 4.22 2.21
N ASP A 33 0.80 4.07 2.56
CA ASP A 33 1.74 5.18 2.57
C ASP A 33 1.97 5.75 1.19
N LEU A 34 1.95 4.90 0.16
CA LEU A 34 2.03 5.37 -1.23
C LEU A 34 0.80 6.20 -1.60
N PHE A 35 -0.38 5.80 -1.16
CA PHE A 35 -1.59 6.61 -1.35
C PHE A 35 -1.51 7.96 -0.61
N ARG A 36 -0.72 8.02 0.46
CA ARG A 36 -0.51 9.25 1.24
C ARG A 36 0.62 10.11 0.71
N GLY A 37 1.25 9.72 -0.39
CA GLY A 37 2.28 10.51 -1.05
C GLY A 37 3.71 10.18 -0.69
N LYS A 38 3.96 9.19 0.15
CA LYS A 38 5.33 8.72 0.39
C LYS A 38 5.82 7.97 -0.84
N SER A 39 7.09 8.15 -1.20
CA SER A 39 7.61 7.54 -2.42
C SER A 39 9.02 6.98 -2.30
N THR A 40 9.81 7.39 -1.31
CA THR A 40 11.19 6.96 -1.19
C THR A 40 11.38 6.00 -0.02
N TYR A 41 12.42 5.17 -0.11
CA TYR A 41 12.82 4.29 0.99
C TYR A 41 12.95 5.05 2.30
N SER A 42 13.61 6.21 2.24
CA SER A 42 13.82 7.04 3.43
C SER A 42 12.50 7.51 4.04
N GLU A 43 11.56 7.92 3.20
CA GLU A 43 10.24 8.36 3.69
C GLU A 43 9.47 7.21 4.35
N PHE A 44 9.46 6.03 3.73
CA PHE A 44 8.81 4.87 4.33
C PHE A 44 9.41 4.53 5.69
N LEU A 45 10.74 4.58 5.78
CA LEU A 45 11.44 4.17 7.00
C LEU A 45 11.31 5.21 8.12
N LYS A 46 11.59 6.48 7.81
CA LYS A 46 11.68 7.54 8.82
C LYS A 46 10.33 8.10 9.23
N GLN A 47 9.36 8.06 8.33
CA GLN A 47 8.02 8.60 8.59
C GLN A 47 7.01 7.52 8.96
N SER A 48 7.47 6.31 9.21
CA SER A 48 6.60 5.19 9.59
C SER A 48 6.03 5.41 10.99
N GLN A 49 4.72 5.56 11.09
CA GLN A 49 4.04 5.66 12.38
C GLN A 49 4.07 4.33 13.13
N GLU A 50 4.15 3.23 12.39
CA GLU A 50 4.13 1.88 12.95
C GLU A 50 5.54 1.34 13.22
N GLY A 51 6.58 2.09 12.82
CA GLY A 51 7.96 1.71 13.10
C GLY A 51 8.45 0.52 12.29
N ILE A 52 8.28 0.56 10.97
CA ILE A 52 8.70 -0.54 10.12
C ILE A 52 10.21 -0.78 10.23
N ALA A 53 10.61 -2.04 10.40
CA ALA A 53 12.02 -2.42 10.43
C ALA A 53 12.62 -2.40 9.02
N THR A 54 13.91 -2.09 8.93
CA THR A 54 14.64 -1.98 7.68
C THR A 54 14.52 -3.24 6.81
N ASN A 55 14.75 -4.40 7.43
CA ASN A 55 14.70 -5.67 6.70
C ASN A 55 13.31 -5.99 6.18
N ILE A 56 12.27 -5.63 6.93
CA ILE A 56 10.89 -5.82 6.51
C ILE A 56 10.58 -4.91 5.31
N LEU A 57 10.97 -3.65 5.40
CA LEU A 57 10.73 -2.70 4.31
C LEU A 57 11.38 -3.17 3.01
N VAL A 58 12.65 -3.57 3.07
CA VAL A 58 13.36 -4.07 1.88
C VAL A 58 12.64 -5.28 1.28
N ASP A 59 12.27 -6.24 2.13
CA ASP A 59 11.59 -7.45 1.69
C ASP A 59 10.25 -7.15 1.02
N ARG A 60 9.45 -6.30 1.64
CA ARG A 60 8.12 -5.99 1.13
C ARG A 60 8.16 -5.16 -0.16
N LEU A 61 9.11 -4.22 -0.28
CA LEU A 61 9.28 -3.48 -1.53
C LEU A 61 9.63 -4.42 -2.68
N LYS A 62 10.52 -5.40 -2.45
CA LYS A 62 10.84 -6.41 -3.46
C LYS A 62 9.62 -7.24 -3.86
N LYS A 63 8.85 -7.67 -2.87
CA LYS A 63 7.63 -8.45 -3.09
C LYS A 63 6.62 -7.66 -3.92
N LEU A 64 6.37 -6.41 -3.55
CA LEU A 64 5.39 -5.58 -4.25
C LEU A 64 5.83 -5.25 -5.67
N LEU A 65 7.13 -5.06 -5.90
CA LEU A 65 7.70 -4.90 -7.24
C LEU A 65 7.48 -6.17 -8.07
N ALA A 66 7.78 -7.33 -7.50
CA ALA A 66 7.62 -8.61 -8.19
C ALA A 66 6.17 -8.88 -8.57
N MET A 67 5.22 -8.44 -7.75
CA MET A 67 3.79 -8.60 -8.02
C MET A 67 3.24 -7.55 -8.99
N GLY A 68 4.04 -6.57 -9.38
CA GLY A 68 3.58 -5.49 -10.26
C GLY A 68 2.62 -4.52 -9.59
N ILE A 69 2.62 -4.46 -8.27
CA ILE A 69 1.78 -3.54 -7.51
C ILE A 69 2.40 -2.15 -7.47
N ILE A 70 3.72 -2.10 -7.39
CA ILE A 70 4.48 -0.86 -7.43
C ILE A 70 5.54 -0.95 -8.53
N ASP A 71 6.02 0.22 -8.93
CA ASP A 71 7.19 0.34 -9.78
C ASP A 71 7.99 1.54 -9.28
N PHE A 72 9.12 1.83 -9.88
CA PHE A 72 9.91 2.98 -9.48
C PHE A 72 10.57 3.65 -10.66
N ARG A 73 10.96 4.91 -10.46
CA ARG A 73 11.85 5.64 -11.35
C ARG A 73 12.96 6.26 -10.53
N ARG A 74 14.08 6.55 -11.17
CA ARG A 74 15.18 7.22 -10.50
C ARG A 74 14.87 8.73 -10.39
N ALA A 75 15.21 9.33 -9.26
CA ALA A 75 15.02 10.78 -9.08
C ALA A 75 15.93 11.54 -10.04
N SER A 76 15.43 12.67 -10.56
CA SER A 76 16.18 13.47 -11.53
C SER A 76 17.42 14.12 -10.92
N HIS A 77 17.37 14.48 -9.63
CA HIS A 77 18.47 15.18 -8.94
C HIS A 77 19.50 14.20 -8.36
N ASP A 78 19.15 12.93 -8.17
CA ASP A 78 20.07 11.93 -7.64
C ASP A 78 19.60 10.54 -8.10
N LYS A 79 20.30 9.96 -9.03
CA LYS A 79 19.92 8.67 -9.63
C LYS A 79 20.07 7.48 -8.70
N LYS A 80 20.66 7.67 -7.53
CA LYS A 80 20.70 6.64 -6.50
C LYS A 80 19.36 6.51 -5.77
N ILE A 81 18.52 7.52 -5.83
CA ILE A 81 17.23 7.55 -5.15
C ILE A 81 16.15 6.97 -6.09
N LYS A 82 15.47 5.94 -5.61
CA LYS A 82 14.30 5.37 -6.27
C LYS A 82 13.06 6.05 -5.74
N LYS A 83 12.18 6.48 -6.63
CA LYS A 83 10.85 6.99 -6.29
C LYS A 83 9.83 5.94 -6.69
N TYR A 84 9.23 5.31 -5.69
CA TYR A 84 8.22 4.28 -5.90
C TYR A 84 6.86 4.90 -6.17
N PHE A 85 6.06 4.22 -6.96
CA PHE A 85 4.68 4.64 -7.25
C PHE A 85 3.80 3.41 -7.47
N LEU A 86 2.51 3.59 -7.25
CA LEU A 86 1.52 2.54 -7.49
C LEU A 86 1.26 2.41 -8.98
N THR A 87 1.30 1.17 -9.45
CA THR A 87 0.84 0.84 -10.80
C THR A 87 -0.70 0.81 -10.81
N ASP A 88 -1.29 0.62 -11.99
CA ASP A 88 -2.75 0.43 -12.06
C ASP A 88 -3.22 -0.71 -11.17
N ARG A 89 -2.46 -1.80 -11.13
CA ARG A 89 -2.74 -2.93 -10.24
C ARG A 89 -2.73 -2.52 -8.78
N GLY A 90 -1.78 -1.66 -8.40
CA GLY A 90 -1.69 -1.15 -7.03
C GLY A 90 -2.82 -0.19 -6.69
N ILE A 91 -3.16 0.69 -7.63
CA ILE A 91 -4.27 1.65 -7.44
C ILE A 91 -5.59 0.91 -7.22
N ASP A 92 -5.78 -0.23 -7.87
CA ASP A 92 -6.98 -1.05 -7.68
C ASP A 92 -7.14 -1.57 -6.25
N LEU A 93 -6.11 -1.48 -5.41
CA LEU A 93 -6.19 -1.86 -4.00
C LEU A 93 -6.75 -0.75 -3.10
N TYR A 94 -7.04 0.42 -3.64
CA TYR A 94 -7.62 1.51 -2.85
C TYR A 94 -8.88 1.08 -2.09
N PRO A 95 -9.86 0.41 -2.73
CA PRO A 95 -11.05 -0.04 -2.01
C PRO A 95 -10.74 -0.98 -0.83
N VAL A 96 -9.68 -1.77 -0.93
CA VAL A 96 -9.27 -2.67 0.16
C VAL A 96 -8.86 -1.86 1.39
N ILE A 97 -8.00 -0.85 1.19
CA ILE A 97 -7.54 0.04 2.26
C ILE A 97 -8.72 0.82 2.83
N TYR A 98 -9.56 1.36 1.95
CA TYR A 98 -10.75 2.12 2.33
C TYR A 98 -11.69 1.30 3.21
N GLU A 99 -12.02 0.07 2.81
CA GLU A 99 -12.97 -0.76 3.55
C GLU A 99 -12.42 -1.22 4.90
N PHE A 100 -11.12 -1.54 4.99
CA PHE A 100 -10.49 -1.84 6.27
C PHE A 100 -10.62 -0.66 7.23
N GLN A 101 -10.31 0.53 6.75
CA GLN A 101 -10.36 1.72 7.59
C GLN A 101 -11.80 2.05 7.99
N ARG A 102 -12.73 1.95 7.05
CA ARG A 102 -14.15 2.22 7.32
C ARG A 102 -14.72 1.26 8.36
N TRP A 103 -14.38 -0.02 8.24
CA TRP A 103 -14.80 -1.03 9.22
C TRP A 103 -14.29 -0.69 10.62
N THR A 104 -13.00 -0.35 10.69
CA THR A 104 -12.35 -0.04 11.97
C THR A 104 -12.95 1.20 12.63
N LEU A 105 -13.17 2.26 11.85
CA LEU A 105 -13.75 3.49 12.40
C LEU A 105 -15.17 3.28 12.89
N LYS A 106 -15.91 2.35 12.31
CA LYS A 106 -17.27 2.05 12.71
C LYS A 106 -17.34 1.17 13.97
N HIS A 107 -16.41 0.25 14.16
CA HIS A 107 -16.53 -0.82 15.14
C HIS A 107 -15.51 -0.80 16.26
N VAL A 108 -14.45 -0.01 16.15
CA VAL A 108 -13.36 0.00 17.14
C VAL A 108 -13.21 1.37 17.75
N ASP A 109 -13.19 1.42 19.07
CA ASP A 109 -12.98 2.65 19.82
C ASP A 109 -11.48 2.83 20.07
N PHE A 110 -10.90 3.90 19.51
CA PHE A 110 -9.48 4.18 19.63
C PHE A 110 -9.23 5.66 19.34
N ASP A 111 -8.09 6.18 19.81
CA ASP A 111 -7.70 7.55 19.53
C ASP A 111 -7.09 7.66 18.13
N TYR A 112 -7.67 8.51 17.28
CA TYR A 112 -7.17 8.72 15.94
C TYR A 112 -5.89 9.55 15.96
N THR A 113 -4.93 9.19 15.09
CA THR A 113 -3.86 10.12 14.76
C THR A 113 -4.42 11.19 13.82
N ASP A 114 -3.74 12.34 13.72
CA ASP A 114 -4.14 13.38 12.77
C ASP A 114 -4.17 12.85 11.33
N ASN A 115 -3.23 11.98 10.98
CA ASN A 115 -3.20 11.37 9.66
C ASN A 115 -4.43 10.51 9.40
N THR A 116 -4.87 9.76 10.39
CA THR A 116 -6.08 8.92 10.26
C THR A 116 -7.31 9.78 10.00
N LYS A 117 -7.44 10.88 10.72
CA LYS A 117 -8.56 11.80 10.55
C LYS A 117 -8.58 12.38 9.13
N ASN A 118 -7.45 12.91 8.69
CA ASN A 118 -7.34 13.52 7.36
C ASN A 118 -7.61 12.51 6.25
N TRP A 119 -7.08 11.31 6.40
CA TRP A 119 -7.28 10.23 5.44
C TRP A 119 -8.74 9.80 5.37
N ASN A 120 -9.39 9.70 6.53
CA ASN A 120 -10.80 9.34 6.59
C ASN A 120 -11.67 10.38 5.91
N ASP A 121 -11.41 11.67 6.16
CA ASP A 121 -12.14 12.76 5.51
C ASP A 121 -11.98 12.69 3.99
N LEU A 122 -10.77 12.46 3.52
CA LEU A 122 -10.49 12.32 2.09
C LEU A 122 -11.26 11.14 1.49
N ILE A 123 -11.22 9.98 2.14
CA ILE A 123 -11.91 8.78 1.68
C ILE A 123 -13.41 9.01 1.58
N GLN A 124 -14.01 9.63 2.60
CA GLN A 124 -15.44 9.87 2.64
C GLN A 124 -15.91 10.84 1.56
N ASN A 125 -15.04 11.76 1.15
CA ASN A 125 -15.39 12.82 0.22
C ASN A 125 -14.94 12.53 -1.22
N THR A 126 -14.16 11.47 -1.44
CA THR A 126 -13.64 11.12 -2.76
C THR A 126 -14.27 9.81 -3.23
N PRO A 127 -14.96 9.79 -4.38
CA PRO A 127 -15.46 8.54 -4.93
C PRO A 127 -14.32 7.55 -5.20
N GLN A 128 -14.57 6.28 -4.94
CA GLN A 128 -13.54 5.23 -5.09
C GLN A 128 -12.99 5.16 -6.51
N GLU A 129 -13.85 5.33 -7.50
CA GLU A 129 -13.48 5.25 -8.90
C GLU A 129 -12.56 6.39 -9.37
N GLU A 130 -12.34 7.40 -8.53
CA GLU A 130 -11.47 8.53 -8.86
C GLU A 130 -10.03 8.37 -8.39
N VAL A 131 -9.69 7.24 -7.77
CA VAL A 131 -8.36 7.03 -7.22
C VAL A 131 -7.33 6.61 -8.27
#